data_65c9e7f90c9740ad2961d2448d806952
#
_entry.id   65c9e7f90c9740ad2961d2448d806952
#
_cell.length_a   1.000
_cell.length_b   1.000
_cell.length_c   1.000
_cell.angle_alpha   90.00
_cell.angle_beta   90.00
_cell.angle_gamma   90.00
#
_symmetry.space_group_name_H-M   'P 1'
#
loop_
_entity.id
_entity.type
_entity.pdbx_description
1 polymer ?
#
loop_
_entity_poly.entity_id
_entity_poly.type
_entity_poly.pdbx_seq_one_letter_code
_entity_poly.pdbx_strand_id
1 'polypeptide(L)'
;MKALLILFFLLFFSNGYTGEIKESSLYAIVDVETTGLDPNYHEMIDIGIIIINQNLEVKGQYYSKVLPSFPERIDPMAKHINGFDLQRWTQEEAISEGELIEGMSVFFNSYVGKPIFIAFNSWFDSGFVRNLLQEHSYKFNDWFDYRVLDIPSIALACGYFPETPDFNAKLATLLEVQPETKDPLKHTGESGVNFNYELLTSLMNQGCFNYN
;
A
#
# COMPACT_ATOMS: atom_id res chain seq x y z
N MET A 1 21.07 76.21 -16.15
CA MET A 1 20.63 74.92 -16.61
C MET A 1 20.57 73.96 -15.42
N LYS A 2 19.35 73.63 -14.93
CA LYS A 2 19.16 72.69 -13.81
C LYS A 2 18.79 71.37 -14.39
N ALA A 3 19.63 70.37 -14.22
CA ALA A 3 19.31 68.99 -14.65
C ALA A 3 18.36 68.33 -13.63
N LEU A 4 17.19 67.87 -14.11
CA LEU A 4 16.21 67.19 -13.33
C LEU A 4 16.54 65.69 -13.41
N LEU A 5 16.96 65.11 -12.28
CA LEU A 5 17.24 63.68 -12.15
C LEU A 5 15.90 62.96 -11.84
N ILE A 6 15.36 62.25 -12.83
CA ILE A 6 14.16 61.42 -12.64
C ILE A 6 14.62 60.04 -12.13
N LEU A 7 14.35 59.77 -10.85
CA LEU A 7 14.60 58.48 -10.22
C LEU A 7 13.45 57.51 -10.56
N PHE A 8 13.73 56.52 -11.42
CA PHE A 8 12.76 55.47 -11.75
C PHE A 8 12.77 54.40 -10.64
N PHE A 9 11.72 54.39 -9.81
CA PHE A 9 11.52 53.34 -8.80
C PHE A 9 10.90 52.15 -9.49
N LEU A 10 11.70 51.13 -9.81
CA LEU A 10 11.21 49.83 -10.25
C LEU A 10 10.65 49.08 -9.03
N LEU A 11 9.32 49.09 -8.90
CA LEU A 11 8.59 48.22 -7.99
C LEU A 11 8.64 46.78 -8.55
N PHE A 12 9.53 45.95 -8.01
CA PHE A 12 9.45 44.49 -8.18
C PHE A 12 8.24 43.99 -7.38
N PHE A 13 7.13 43.76 -8.06
CA PHE A 13 6.10 42.91 -7.51
C PHE A 13 6.64 41.48 -7.50
N SER A 14 7.14 41.00 -6.36
CA SER A 14 7.30 39.60 -6.13
C SER A 14 5.90 38.99 -6.07
N ASN A 15 5.45 38.39 -7.14
CA ASN A 15 4.34 37.44 -7.08
C ASN A 15 4.80 36.31 -6.17
N GLY A 16 4.53 36.45 -4.87
CA GLY A 16 4.57 35.32 -3.96
C GLY A 16 3.53 34.32 -4.43
N TYR A 17 3.96 33.28 -5.13
CA TYR A 17 3.18 32.08 -5.25
C TYR A 17 3.05 31.53 -3.81
N THR A 18 1.99 31.94 -3.12
CA THR A 18 1.49 31.17 -1.98
C THR A 18 0.88 29.92 -2.59
N GLY A 19 1.73 28.93 -2.89
CA GLY A 19 1.25 27.60 -3.18
C GLY A 19 0.38 27.20 -1.98
N GLU A 20 -0.91 27.01 -2.20
CA GLU A 20 -1.73 26.28 -1.25
C GLU A 20 -0.92 25.05 -0.85
N ILE A 21 -0.72 24.86 0.46
CA ILE A 21 -0.10 23.65 0.98
C ILE A 21 -1.06 22.55 0.54
N LYS A 22 -0.71 21.89 -0.56
CA LYS A 22 -1.47 20.78 -1.09
C LYS A 22 -1.52 19.76 0.05
N GLU A 23 -2.72 19.49 0.54
CA GLU A 23 -2.96 18.47 1.56
C GLU A 23 -2.07 17.27 1.22
N SER A 24 -1.21 16.86 2.16
CA SER A 24 -0.15 15.91 1.86
C SER A 24 -0.79 14.62 1.35
N SER A 25 -0.40 14.19 0.15
CA SER A 25 -0.92 12.95 -0.43
C SER A 25 -0.72 11.80 0.55
N LEU A 26 -1.79 11.05 0.81
CA LEU A 26 -1.73 9.83 1.60
C LEU A 26 -1.48 8.64 0.67
N TYR A 27 -0.81 7.65 1.19
CA TYR A 27 -0.56 6.38 0.53
C TYR A 27 -0.99 5.25 1.46
N ALA A 28 -1.66 4.24 0.92
CA ALA A 28 -2.02 3.02 1.62
C ALA A 28 -1.14 1.89 1.09
N ILE A 29 -0.18 1.46 1.88
CA ILE A 29 0.56 0.23 1.62
C ILE A 29 -0.35 -0.90 2.05
N VAL A 30 -0.61 -1.85 1.17
CA VAL A 30 -1.54 -2.96 1.38
C VAL A 30 -0.85 -4.27 1.04
N ASP A 31 -1.17 -5.28 1.80
CA ASP A 31 -0.78 -6.66 1.53
C ASP A 31 -1.92 -7.59 1.93
N VAL A 32 -2.22 -8.61 1.11
CA VAL A 32 -3.32 -9.55 1.37
C VAL A 32 -2.86 -10.99 1.25
N GLU A 33 -3.36 -11.84 2.16
CA GLU A 33 -3.31 -13.28 2.01
C GLU A 33 -4.63 -13.79 1.46
N THR A 34 -4.55 -14.82 0.64
CA THR A 34 -5.70 -15.31 -0.10
C THR A 34 -5.78 -16.83 -0.13
N THR A 35 -6.93 -17.36 -0.49
CA THR A 35 -7.09 -18.80 -0.73
C THR A 35 -6.49 -19.27 -2.07
N GLY A 36 -6.01 -18.33 -2.93
CA GLY A 36 -5.37 -18.64 -4.21
C GLY A 36 -5.22 -17.41 -5.11
N LEU A 37 -4.97 -17.59 -6.40
CA LEU A 37 -4.50 -16.49 -7.28
C LEU A 37 -5.60 -15.76 -8.06
N ASP A 38 -6.79 -16.31 -8.21
CA ASP A 38 -7.88 -15.72 -9.01
C ASP A 38 -8.88 -15.00 -8.11
N PRO A 39 -8.94 -13.66 -8.10
CA PRO A 39 -9.85 -12.91 -7.24
C PRO A 39 -11.34 -13.11 -7.56
N ASN A 40 -11.69 -13.71 -8.71
CA ASN A 40 -13.07 -14.05 -9.03
C ASN A 40 -13.50 -15.42 -8.48
N TYR A 41 -12.57 -16.21 -7.96
CA TYR A 41 -12.83 -17.57 -7.45
C TYR A 41 -12.31 -17.78 -6.03
N HIS A 42 -11.18 -17.20 -5.72
CA HIS A 42 -10.55 -17.28 -4.41
C HIS A 42 -10.91 -16.07 -3.55
N GLU A 43 -10.73 -16.21 -2.25
CA GLU A 43 -11.14 -15.22 -1.27
C GLU A 43 -9.93 -14.67 -0.51
N MET A 44 -10.05 -13.45 -0.03
CA MET A 44 -9.10 -12.86 0.91
C MET A 44 -9.29 -13.48 2.29
N ILE A 45 -8.20 -13.86 2.95
CA ILE A 45 -8.21 -14.46 4.29
C ILE A 45 -7.44 -13.65 5.31
N ASP A 46 -6.73 -12.61 4.87
CA ASP A 46 -5.92 -11.76 5.73
C ASP A 46 -5.62 -10.45 4.99
N ILE A 47 -5.58 -9.34 5.69
CA ILE A 47 -5.23 -8.03 5.12
C ILE A 47 -4.45 -7.17 6.11
N GLY A 48 -3.33 -6.62 5.65
CA GLY A 48 -2.57 -5.57 6.32
C GLY A 48 -2.62 -4.26 5.56
N ILE A 49 -2.77 -3.13 6.26
CA ILE A 49 -2.78 -1.78 5.68
C ILE A 49 -1.94 -0.85 6.55
N ILE A 50 -1.01 -0.11 5.93
CA ILE A 50 -0.30 1.00 6.58
C ILE A 50 -0.59 2.28 5.79
N ILE A 51 -1.17 3.28 6.43
CA ILE A 51 -1.31 4.62 5.84
C ILE A 51 -0.08 5.45 6.18
N ILE A 52 0.54 6.00 5.14
CA ILE A 52 1.68 6.91 5.26
C ILE A 52 1.40 8.23 4.54
N ASN A 53 2.11 9.28 4.93
CA ASN A 53 2.19 10.52 4.17
C ASN A 53 3.40 10.52 3.21
N GLN A 54 3.57 11.61 2.47
CA GLN A 54 4.69 11.80 1.52
C GLN A 54 6.09 11.77 2.17
N ASN A 55 6.18 11.96 3.50
CA ASN A 55 7.42 11.88 4.27
C ASN A 55 7.65 10.49 4.86
N LEU A 56 6.87 9.47 4.43
CA LEU A 56 6.89 8.11 4.96
C LEU A 56 6.46 7.98 6.43
N GLU A 57 5.91 9.04 7.03
CA GLU A 57 5.41 8.96 8.40
C GLU A 57 4.12 8.12 8.44
N VAL A 58 4.10 7.12 9.30
CA VAL A 58 2.91 6.28 9.52
C VAL A 58 1.80 7.10 10.19
N LYS A 59 0.63 7.12 9.59
CA LYS A 59 -0.57 7.82 10.07
C LYS A 59 -1.62 6.90 10.66
N GLY A 60 -1.55 5.61 10.33
CA GLY A 60 -2.38 4.58 10.92
C GLY A 60 -2.09 3.21 10.33
N GLN A 61 -2.60 2.19 11.01
CA GLN A 61 -2.44 0.79 10.62
C GLN A 61 -3.78 0.07 10.83
N TYR A 62 -4.06 -0.88 9.97
CA TYR A 62 -5.19 -1.77 10.06
C TYR A 62 -4.73 -3.19 9.73
N TYR A 63 -5.17 -4.15 10.51
CA TYR A 63 -4.90 -5.55 10.28
C TYR A 63 -6.11 -6.39 10.67
N SER A 64 -6.43 -7.39 9.85
CA SER A 64 -7.50 -8.35 10.17
C SER A 64 -7.32 -9.67 9.43
N LYS A 65 -7.57 -10.76 10.12
CA LYS A 65 -7.86 -12.06 9.51
C LYS A 65 -9.32 -12.14 9.14
N VAL A 66 -9.61 -12.81 8.02
CA VAL A 66 -10.95 -12.91 7.45
C VAL A 66 -11.32 -14.37 7.28
N LEU A 67 -12.53 -14.74 7.68
CA LEU A 67 -13.07 -16.07 7.45
C LEU A 67 -13.60 -16.16 6.01
N PRO A 68 -13.03 -17.03 5.16
CA PRO A 68 -13.56 -17.21 3.82
C PRO A 68 -14.93 -17.91 3.86
N SER A 69 -15.83 -17.55 2.95
CA SER A 69 -17.14 -18.18 2.78
C SER A 69 -17.04 -19.59 2.20
N PHE A 70 -15.97 -19.85 1.41
CA PHE A 70 -15.71 -21.11 0.74
C PHE A 70 -14.31 -21.64 1.06
N PRO A 71 -14.04 -22.07 2.30
CA PRO A 71 -12.70 -22.47 2.73
C PRO A 71 -12.15 -23.70 1.97
N GLU A 72 -13.03 -24.47 1.32
CA GLU A 72 -12.65 -25.62 0.48
C GLU A 72 -11.99 -25.20 -0.84
N ARG A 73 -12.08 -23.92 -1.24
CA ARG A 73 -11.41 -23.38 -2.44
C ARG A 73 -9.95 -23.08 -2.24
N ILE A 74 -9.40 -23.36 -1.03
CA ILE A 74 -7.97 -23.11 -0.78
C ILE A 74 -7.09 -23.90 -1.75
N ASP A 75 -6.25 -23.17 -2.48
CA ASP A 75 -5.19 -23.75 -3.30
C ASP A 75 -4.09 -24.33 -2.40
N PRO A 76 -3.58 -25.55 -2.66
CA PRO A 76 -2.54 -26.15 -1.85
C PRO A 76 -1.27 -25.32 -1.76
N MET A 77 -0.90 -24.57 -2.82
CA MET A 77 0.27 -23.69 -2.81
C MET A 77 0.02 -22.46 -1.93
N ALA A 78 -1.16 -21.83 -2.02
CA ALA A 78 -1.52 -20.71 -1.15
C ALA A 78 -1.49 -21.15 0.33
N LYS A 79 -2.08 -22.31 0.64
CA LYS A 79 -2.02 -22.89 1.98
C LYS A 79 -0.58 -23.15 2.46
N HIS A 80 0.31 -23.59 1.56
CA HIS A 80 1.72 -23.80 1.89
C HIS A 80 2.44 -22.50 2.23
N ILE A 81 2.07 -21.40 1.60
CA ILE A 81 2.67 -20.08 1.80
C ILE A 81 2.17 -19.43 3.09
N ASN A 82 0.83 -19.30 3.25
CA ASN A 82 0.21 -18.55 4.34
C ASN A 82 -0.26 -19.42 5.52
N GLY A 83 -0.11 -20.75 5.40
CA GLY A 83 -0.47 -21.69 6.46
C GLY A 83 -1.94 -21.64 6.85
N PHE A 84 -2.85 -21.27 5.95
CA PHE A 84 -4.28 -21.19 6.27
C PHE A 84 -4.82 -22.49 6.84
N ASP A 85 -5.49 -22.36 7.96
CA ASP A 85 -6.25 -23.42 8.61
C ASP A 85 -7.51 -22.81 9.25
N LEU A 86 -8.68 -23.30 8.88
CA LEU A 86 -9.96 -22.72 9.31
C LEU A 86 -10.12 -22.74 10.83
N GLN A 87 -9.66 -23.81 11.49
CA GLN A 87 -9.73 -23.88 12.96
C GLN A 87 -8.83 -22.83 13.61
N ARG A 88 -7.61 -22.67 13.08
CA ARG A 88 -6.67 -21.64 13.55
C ARG A 88 -7.23 -20.25 13.32
N TRP A 89 -7.77 -19.94 12.13
CA TRP A 89 -8.38 -18.62 11.85
C TRP A 89 -9.51 -18.31 12.83
N THR A 90 -10.38 -19.29 13.11
CA THR A 90 -11.45 -19.14 14.10
C THR A 90 -10.92 -18.92 15.51
N GLN A 91 -9.85 -19.60 15.92
CA GLN A 91 -9.23 -19.42 17.22
C GLN A 91 -8.48 -18.08 17.35
N GLU A 92 -7.99 -17.54 16.25
CA GLU A 92 -7.30 -16.25 16.17
C GLU A 92 -8.28 -15.10 15.86
N GLU A 93 -9.57 -15.32 16.13
CA GLU A 93 -10.63 -14.31 16.05
C GLU A 93 -10.79 -13.66 14.66
N ALA A 94 -10.58 -14.44 13.59
CA ALA A 94 -10.86 -13.97 12.24
C ALA A 94 -12.33 -13.55 12.09
N ILE A 95 -12.55 -12.43 11.44
CA ILE A 95 -13.88 -11.81 11.28
C ILE A 95 -14.52 -12.19 9.94
N SER A 96 -15.81 -11.97 9.80
CA SER A 96 -16.51 -12.08 8.52
C SER A 96 -16.12 -10.96 7.56
N GLU A 97 -16.33 -11.17 6.26
CA GLU A 97 -16.13 -10.12 5.25
C GLU A 97 -16.99 -8.86 5.53
N GLY A 98 -18.21 -9.03 6.03
CA GLY A 98 -19.08 -7.91 6.42
C GLY A 98 -18.47 -7.07 7.53
N GLU A 99 -17.95 -7.70 8.58
CA GLU A 99 -17.23 -7.02 9.67
C GLU A 99 -15.94 -6.36 9.18
N LEU A 100 -15.23 -7.01 8.24
CA LEU A 100 -14.06 -6.41 7.60
C LEU A 100 -14.43 -5.10 6.89
N ILE A 101 -15.48 -5.10 6.07
CA ILE A 101 -15.96 -3.92 5.35
C ILE A 101 -16.37 -2.81 6.31
N GLU A 102 -17.07 -3.12 7.40
CA GLU A 102 -17.42 -2.14 8.43
C GLU A 102 -16.16 -1.54 9.08
N GLY A 103 -15.20 -2.38 9.47
CA GLY A 103 -13.93 -1.94 10.05
C GLY A 103 -13.11 -1.08 9.10
N MET A 104 -12.95 -1.50 7.85
CA MET A 104 -12.25 -0.74 6.82
C MET A 104 -12.96 0.59 6.53
N SER A 105 -14.30 0.61 6.50
CA SER A 105 -15.06 1.84 6.31
C SER A 105 -14.78 2.87 7.41
N VAL A 106 -14.79 2.44 8.68
CA VAL A 106 -14.43 3.29 9.81
C VAL A 106 -12.99 3.79 9.69
N PHE A 107 -12.07 2.88 9.35
CA PHE A 107 -10.64 3.20 9.20
C PHE A 107 -10.40 4.25 8.12
N PHE A 108 -10.90 4.05 6.89
CA PHE A 108 -10.70 5.00 5.80
C PHE A 108 -11.44 6.33 5.99
N ASN A 109 -12.62 6.34 6.59
CA ASN A 109 -13.35 7.56 6.90
C ASN A 109 -12.69 8.43 7.98
N SER A 110 -11.68 7.92 8.69
CA SER A 110 -10.89 8.72 9.63
C SER A 110 -9.87 9.66 8.96
N TYR A 111 -9.67 9.50 7.65
CA TYR A 111 -8.72 10.31 6.88
C TYR A 111 -9.43 11.31 5.98
N VAL A 112 -8.81 12.48 5.80
CA VAL A 112 -9.22 13.43 4.77
C VAL A 112 -8.53 13.04 3.45
N GLY A 113 -9.31 12.85 2.39
CA GLY A 113 -8.82 12.40 1.09
C GLY A 113 -8.69 10.88 0.98
N LYS A 114 -8.38 10.42 -0.22
CA LYS A 114 -8.27 9.00 -0.55
C LYS A 114 -6.80 8.66 -0.80
N PRO A 115 -6.22 7.71 -0.05
CA PRO A 115 -4.84 7.32 -0.23
C PRO A 115 -4.64 6.64 -1.59
N ILE A 116 -3.45 6.80 -2.16
CA ILE A 116 -2.99 6.03 -3.32
C ILE A 116 -2.61 4.63 -2.84
N PHE A 117 -3.16 3.61 -3.47
CA PHE A 117 -2.87 2.21 -3.16
C PHE A 117 -1.44 1.84 -3.59
N ILE A 118 -0.67 1.18 -2.72
CA ILE A 118 0.67 0.67 -2.99
C ILE A 118 0.75 -0.78 -2.52
N ALA A 119 1.32 -1.68 -3.32
CA ALA A 119 1.64 -3.04 -2.90
C ALA A 119 2.84 -3.60 -3.68
N PHE A 120 3.33 -4.75 -3.26
CA PHE A 120 4.27 -5.55 -4.04
C PHE A 120 3.47 -6.46 -4.99
N ASN A 121 3.65 -6.30 -6.30
CA ASN A 121 2.75 -6.86 -7.32
C ASN A 121 1.30 -6.34 -7.16
N SER A 122 1.14 -5.05 -7.08
CA SER A 122 -0.09 -4.35 -6.72
C SER A 122 -1.34 -4.74 -7.53
N TRP A 123 -1.19 -5.30 -8.73
CA TRP A 123 -2.27 -5.87 -9.52
C TRP A 123 -3.01 -7.00 -8.79
N PHE A 124 -2.26 -7.80 -8.00
CA PHE A 124 -2.79 -8.91 -7.22
C PHE A 124 -3.63 -8.40 -6.05
N ASP A 125 -3.03 -7.67 -5.12
CA ASP A 125 -3.70 -7.16 -3.92
C ASP A 125 -4.88 -6.26 -4.26
N SER A 126 -4.68 -5.33 -5.21
CA SER A 126 -5.78 -4.46 -5.66
C SER A 126 -6.90 -5.23 -6.35
N GLY A 127 -6.62 -6.37 -6.98
CA GLY A 127 -7.61 -7.25 -7.57
C GLY A 127 -8.55 -7.83 -6.51
N PHE A 128 -8.01 -8.40 -5.44
CA PHE A 128 -8.80 -8.94 -4.32
C PHE A 128 -9.57 -7.85 -3.56
N VAL A 129 -8.92 -6.72 -3.28
CA VAL A 129 -9.61 -5.58 -2.64
C VAL A 129 -10.75 -5.04 -3.51
N ARG A 130 -10.57 -4.94 -4.84
CA ARG A 130 -11.65 -4.52 -5.77
C ARG A 130 -12.81 -5.49 -5.76
N ASN A 131 -12.52 -6.79 -5.78
CA ASN A 131 -13.56 -7.83 -5.76
C ASN A 131 -14.36 -7.76 -4.48
N LEU A 132 -13.70 -7.79 -3.32
CA LEU A 132 -14.34 -7.65 -2.02
C LEU A 132 -15.24 -6.41 -1.94
N LEU A 133 -14.74 -5.24 -2.34
CA LEU A 133 -15.51 -4.00 -2.34
C LEU A 133 -16.73 -4.08 -3.24
N GLN A 134 -16.60 -4.66 -4.44
CA GLN A 134 -17.69 -4.82 -5.40
C GLN A 134 -18.79 -5.75 -4.87
N GLU A 135 -18.44 -6.85 -4.22
CA GLU A 135 -19.37 -7.79 -3.61
C GLU A 135 -20.22 -7.11 -2.51
N HIS A 136 -19.63 -6.15 -1.82
CA HIS A 136 -20.30 -5.34 -0.80
C HIS A 136 -20.85 -4.00 -1.31
N SER A 137 -21.03 -3.84 -2.64
CA SER A 137 -21.62 -2.66 -3.28
C SER A 137 -20.81 -1.36 -3.14
N TYR A 138 -19.51 -1.45 -2.83
CA TYR A 138 -18.57 -0.34 -2.86
C TYR A 138 -17.77 -0.33 -4.17
N LYS A 139 -17.24 0.84 -4.50
CA LYS A 139 -16.26 1.00 -5.57
C LYS A 139 -14.87 1.19 -4.95
N PHE A 140 -13.84 0.75 -5.65
CA PHE A 140 -12.46 0.98 -5.22
C PHE A 140 -12.20 2.48 -4.92
N ASN A 141 -12.73 3.36 -5.78
CA ASN A 141 -12.58 4.79 -5.62
C ASN A 141 -13.43 5.40 -4.48
N ASP A 142 -14.18 4.63 -3.75
CA ASP A 142 -14.83 5.13 -2.53
C ASP A 142 -13.81 5.27 -1.40
N TRP A 143 -12.78 4.42 -1.37
CA TRP A 143 -11.77 4.39 -0.32
C TRP A 143 -10.36 4.76 -0.80
N PHE A 144 -9.99 4.46 -2.03
CA PHE A 144 -8.67 4.72 -2.61
C PHE A 144 -8.72 5.73 -3.75
N ASP A 145 -7.59 6.36 -4.05
CA ASP A 145 -7.40 7.06 -5.32
C ASP A 145 -7.47 6.04 -6.48
N TYR A 146 -7.78 6.51 -7.68
CA TYR A 146 -7.83 5.61 -8.85
C TYR A 146 -6.45 5.08 -9.27
N ARG A 147 -5.39 5.78 -8.88
CA ARG A 147 -4.01 5.39 -9.13
C ARG A 147 -3.59 4.25 -8.21
N VAL A 148 -2.77 3.35 -8.74
CA VAL A 148 -2.15 2.26 -8.01
C VAL A 148 -0.65 2.30 -8.29
N LEU A 149 0.18 2.19 -7.27
CA LEU A 149 1.63 2.12 -7.37
C LEU A 149 2.11 0.71 -7.05
N ASP A 150 3.11 0.27 -7.79
CA ASP A 150 3.68 -1.07 -7.70
C ASP A 150 5.15 -0.98 -7.28
N ILE A 151 5.50 -1.57 -6.14
CA ILE A 151 6.86 -1.49 -5.57
C ILE A 151 7.91 -2.06 -6.53
N PRO A 152 7.74 -3.24 -7.17
CA PRO A 152 8.67 -3.72 -8.20
C PRO A 152 8.90 -2.74 -9.33
N SER A 153 7.85 -2.11 -9.84
CA SER A 153 7.93 -1.13 -10.93
C SER A 153 8.71 0.12 -10.49
N ILE A 154 8.51 0.58 -9.26
CA ILE A 154 9.27 1.67 -8.66
C ILE A 154 10.75 1.27 -8.56
N ALA A 155 11.07 0.09 -8.04
CA ALA A 155 12.43 -0.40 -7.92
C ALA A 155 13.15 -0.48 -9.27
N LEU A 156 12.48 -1.00 -10.30
CA LEU A 156 13.01 -1.05 -11.67
C LEU A 156 13.29 0.36 -12.23
N ALA A 157 12.38 1.31 -12.01
CA ALA A 157 12.56 2.70 -12.42
C ALA A 157 13.75 3.38 -11.72
N CYS A 158 14.10 2.92 -10.52
CA CYS A 158 15.25 3.36 -9.74
C CYS A 158 16.57 2.64 -10.08
N GLY A 159 16.56 1.74 -11.07
CA GLY A 159 17.74 1.01 -11.50
C GLY A 159 18.05 -0.26 -10.71
N TYR A 160 17.10 -0.75 -9.90
CA TYR A 160 17.22 -2.06 -9.25
C TYR A 160 16.65 -3.13 -10.16
N PHE A 161 17.49 -4.04 -10.65
CA PHE A 161 17.13 -5.12 -11.58
C PHE A 161 17.46 -6.50 -10.99
N PRO A 162 16.81 -6.89 -9.87
CA PRO A 162 17.05 -8.21 -9.32
C PRO A 162 16.61 -9.30 -10.30
N GLU A 163 17.42 -10.34 -10.39
CA GLU A 163 17.12 -11.48 -11.26
C GLU A 163 15.96 -12.30 -10.71
N THR A 164 15.15 -12.84 -11.59
CA THR A 164 14.12 -13.84 -11.26
C THR A 164 14.73 -15.25 -11.25
N PRO A 165 14.21 -16.19 -10.46
CA PRO A 165 13.12 -16.08 -9.48
C PRO A 165 13.54 -15.36 -8.19
N ASP A 166 12.60 -15.18 -7.26
CA ASP A 166 12.78 -14.57 -5.93
C ASP A 166 13.13 -13.06 -5.99
N PHE A 167 12.43 -12.32 -6.87
CA PHE A 167 12.62 -10.88 -7.03
C PHE A 167 12.54 -10.11 -5.70
N ASN A 168 11.53 -10.40 -4.86
CA ASN A 168 11.33 -9.75 -3.56
C ASN A 168 12.51 -9.98 -2.60
N ALA A 169 12.98 -11.21 -2.44
CA ALA A 169 14.09 -11.53 -1.56
C ALA A 169 15.42 -10.93 -2.05
N LYS A 170 15.64 -10.90 -3.38
CA LYS A 170 16.83 -10.28 -3.98
C LYS A 170 16.76 -8.75 -3.88
N LEU A 171 15.60 -8.15 -4.10
CA LEU A 171 15.40 -6.71 -3.89
C LEU A 171 15.65 -6.33 -2.43
N ALA A 172 15.12 -7.09 -1.48
CA ALA A 172 15.37 -6.89 -0.06
C ALA A 172 16.87 -6.91 0.26
N THR A 173 17.61 -7.89 -0.30
CA THR A 173 19.07 -7.98 -0.14
C THR A 173 19.78 -6.74 -0.69
N LEU A 174 19.40 -6.26 -1.88
CA LEU A 174 19.99 -5.08 -2.51
C LEU A 174 19.70 -3.79 -1.73
N LEU A 175 18.57 -3.73 -1.06
CA LEU A 175 18.10 -2.59 -0.27
C LEU A 175 18.49 -2.69 1.22
N GLU A 176 19.19 -3.76 1.61
CA GLU A 176 19.56 -4.06 3.01
C GLU A 176 18.35 -4.15 3.95
N VAL A 177 17.21 -4.61 3.41
CA VAL A 177 15.97 -4.89 4.16
C VAL A 177 15.93 -6.36 4.54
N GLN A 178 15.38 -6.67 5.72
CA GLN A 178 15.18 -8.06 6.14
C GLN A 178 14.16 -8.73 5.21
N PRO A 179 14.49 -9.85 4.56
CA PRO A 179 13.52 -10.56 3.71
C PRO A 179 12.26 -10.97 4.48
N GLU A 180 11.15 -10.97 3.78
CA GLU A 180 9.90 -11.46 4.34
C GLU A 180 10.02 -12.91 4.82
N THR A 181 9.28 -13.23 5.89
CA THR A 181 9.32 -14.57 6.49
C THR A 181 8.79 -15.63 5.54
N LYS A 182 9.47 -16.80 5.52
CA LYS A 182 8.99 -18.00 4.81
C LYS A 182 8.29 -18.99 5.75
N ASP A 183 8.13 -18.64 7.03
CA ASP A 183 7.39 -19.44 8.00
C ASP A 183 5.89 -19.24 7.76
N PRO A 184 5.13 -20.26 7.31
CA PRO A 184 3.71 -20.09 6.99
C PRO A 184 2.85 -19.65 8.18
N LEU A 185 3.31 -19.85 9.39
CA LEU A 185 2.58 -19.42 10.59
C LEU A 185 2.77 -17.94 10.91
N LYS A 186 3.73 -17.28 10.25
CA LYS A 186 4.08 -15.87 10.42
C LYS A 186 3.91 -15.07 9.13
N HIS A 187 3.63 -15.74 8.02
CA HIS A 187 3.36 -15.10 6.74
C HIS A 187 1.91 -14.62 6.73
N THR A 188 1.72 -13.33 6.92
CA THR A 188 0.42 -12.67 7.11
C THR A 188 0.45 -11.30 6.41
N GLY A 189 -0.71 -10.75 6.07
CA GLY A 189 -0.79 -9.39 5.53
C GLY A 189 -0.15 -8.34 6.45
N GLU A 190 -0.11 -8.56 7.78
CA GLU A 190 0.64 -7.70 8.69
C GLU A 190 2.15 -7.79 8.45
N SER A 191 2.70 -9.00 8.27
CA SER A 191 4.13 -9.17 7.97
C SER A 191 4.49 -8.63 6.60
N GLY A 192 3.66 -8.89 5.59
CA GLY A 192 3.87 -8.43 4.23
C GLY A 192 3.78 -6.91 4.09
N VAL A 193 2.79 -6.26 4.72
CA VAL A 193 2.69 -4.80 4.67
C VAL A 193 3.86 -4.10 5.37
N ASN A 194 4.38 -4.66 6.47
CA ASN A 194 5.57 -4.13 7.13
C ASN A 194 6.82 -4.29 6.22
N PHE A 195 6.98 -5.45 5.60
CA PHE A 195 8.04 -5.67 4.62
C PHE A 195 7.96 -4.69 3.44
N ASN A 196 6.78 -4.49 2.87
CA ASN A 196 6.53 -3.55 1.79
C ASN A 196 6.84 -2.09 2.19
N TYR A 197 6.51 -1.71 3.44
CA TYR A 197 6.86 -0.40 3.99
C TYR A 197 8.37 -0.21 4.12
N GLU A 198 9.11 -1.22 4.60
CA GLU A 198 10.56 -1.17 4.71
C GLU A 198 11.23 -1.06 3.33
N LEU A 199 10.79 -1.84 2.33
CA LEU A 199 11.28 -1.74 0.95
C LEU A 199 11.06 -0.35 0.37
N LEU A 200 9.84 0.19 0.48
CA LEU A 200 9.51 1.52 -0.03
C LEU A 200 10.35 2.60 0.66
N THR A 201 10.49 2.51 1.97
CA THR A 201 11.30 3.44 2.78
C THR A 201 12.76 3.42 2.35
N SER A 202 13.33 2.23 2.14
CA SER A 202 14.71 2.08 1.67
C SER A 202 14.89 2.65 0.27
N LEU A 203 13.99 2.36 -0.67
CA LEU A 203 14.01 2.93 -2.02
C LEU A 203 14.02 4.48 -1.98
N MET A 204 13.15 5.08 -1.16
CA MET A 204 13.07 6.52 -1.05
C MET A 204 14.32 7.13 -0.42
N ASN A 205 14.87 6.51 0.64
CA ASN A 205 16.10 6.97 1.30
C ASN A 205 17.33 6.89 0.38
N GLN A 206 17.34 6.00 -0.59
CA GLN A 206 18.38 5.88 -1.60
C GLN A 206 18.20 6.86 -2.79
N GLY A 207 17.23 7.75 -2.69
CA GLY A 207 17.04 8.84 -3.65
C GLY A 207 16.21 8.49 -4.88
N CYS A 208 15.45 7.39 -4.85
CA CYS A 208 14.53 7.00 -5.93
C CYS A 208 13.48 8.08 -6.27
N PHE A 209 13.22 9.00 -5.35
CA PHE A 209 12.24 10.08 -5.49
C PHE A 209 12.84 11.42 -5.05
N ASN A 210 14.03 11.79 -5.56
CA ASN A 210 14.55 13.12 -5.35
C ASN A 210 13.68 14.14 -6.09
N TYR A 211 12.75 14.74 -5.40
CA TYR A 211 12.11 15.97 -5.85
C TYR A 211 13.09 17.13 -5.60
N ASN A 212 13.93 17.43 -6.62
CA ASN A 212 14.65 18.69 -6.69
C ASN A 212 13.70 19.81 -7.16
#